data_36a3a59f13a26080c0544e0ff61aa1c3
#
_entry.id   36a3a59f13a26080c0544e0ff61aa1c3
#
_cell.length_a   1.000
_cell.length_b   1.000
_cell.length_c   1.000
_cell.angle_alpha   90.00
_cell.angle_beta   90.00
_cell.angle_gamma   90.00
#
_symmetry.space_group_name_H-M   'P 1'
#
loop_
_entity.id
_entity.type
_entity.pdbx_description
1 polymer ?
#
loop_
_entity_poly.entity_id
_entity_poly.type
_entity_poly.pdbx_seq_one_letter_code
_entity_poly.pdbx_strand_id
1 'polypeptide(L)' 'MLTPEEIRVLREYTEMTPIQMAQLFRVRPADVMAWENGTLEPDNDQMAKLERLQASRAKKMRFKFN' A
#
# COMPACT_ATOMS: atom_id res chain seq x y z
N MET A 1 -11.43 -4.12 -0.44
CA MET A 1 -11.07 -2.82 0.15
C MET A 1 -10.09 -3.05 1.29
N LEU A 2 -9.01 -2.28 1.34
CA LEU A 2 -7.99 -2.47 2.36
C LEU A 2 -8.26 -1.61 3.59
N THR A 3 -8.06 -2.18 4.76
CA THR A 3 -8.13 -1.43 6.02
C THR A 3 -6.82 -0.63 6.19
N PRO A 4 -6.81 0.39 7.08
CA PRO A 4 -5.58 1.12 7.36
C PRO A 4 -4.43 0.20 7.78
N GLU A 5 -4.70 -0.80 8.59
CA GLU A 5 -3.66 -1.74 9.02
C GLU A 5 -3.13 -2.57 7.85
N GLU A 6 -4.02 -3.00 6.95
CA GLU A 6 -3.61 -3.74 5.76
C GLU A 6 -2.73 -2.90 4.84
N ILE A 7 -3.00 -1.60 4.74
CA ILE A 7 -2.16 -0.69 3.95
C ILE A 7 -0.76 -0.63 4.56
N ARG A 8 -0.66 -0.51 5.87
CA ARG A 8 0.63 -0.48 6.55
C ARG A 8 1.40 -1.77 6.35
N VAL A 9 0.74 -2.91 6.53
CA VAL A 9 1.36 -4.22 6.34
C VAL A 9 1.86 -4.38 4.90
N LEU A 10 1.06 -3.94 3.93
CA LEU A 10 1.46 -3.99 2.53
C LEU A 10 2.71 -3.15 2.28
N ARG A 11 2.78 -1.95 2.83
CA ARG A 11 3.95 -1.10 2.69
C ARG A 11 5.18 -1.75 3.32
N GLU A 12 5.04 -2.28 4.53
CA GLU A 12 6.15 -2.94 5.22
C GLU A 12 6.63 -4.17 4.47
N TYR A 13 5.70 -4.93 3.92
CA TYR A 13 6.05 -6.12 3.16
C TYR A 13 6.88 -5.77 1.92
N THR A 14 6.56 -4.67 1.25
CA THR A 14 7.29 -4.21 0.07
C THR A 14 8.56 -3.45 0.42
N GLU A 15 8.85 -3.31 1.71
CA GLU A 15 10.03 -2.62 2.23
C GLU A 15 10.13 -1.17 1.79
N MET A 16 8.97 -0.55 1.53
CA MET A 16 8.92 0.87 1.18
C MET A 16 8.80 1.73 2.44
N THR A 17 9.50 2.86 2.43
CA THR A 17 9.25 3.91 3.42
C THR A 17 7.97 4.65 3.04
N PRO A 18 7.36 5.41 3.97
CA PRO A 18 6.21 6.25 3.60
C PRO A 18 6.52 7.21 2.46
N ILE A 19 7.75 7.73 2.40
CA ILE A 19 8.17 8.63 1.33
C ILE A 19 8.17 7.91 -0.01
N GLN A 20 8.71 6.69 -0.05
CA GLN A 20 8.76 5.91 -1.28
C GLN A 20 7.36 5.54 -1.78
N MET A 21 6.48 5.15 -0.86
CA MET A 21 5.10 4.84 -1.22
C MET A 21 4.37 6.09 -1.72
N ALA A 22 4.62 7.23 -1.07
CA ALA A 22 4.05 8.49 -1.51
C ALA A 22 4.47 8.83 -2.93
N GLN A 23 5.73 8.62 -3.27
CA GLN A 23 6.22 8.84 -4.64
C GLN A 23 5.54 7.92 -5.64
N LEU A 24 5.36 6.65 -5.27
CA LEU A 24 4.69 5.68 -6.14
C LEU A 24 3.23 6.08 -6.42
N PHE A 25 2.56 6.62 -5.42
CA PHE A 25 1.16 7.01 -5.53
C PHE A 25 0.96 8.48 -5.91
N ARG A 26 2.06 9.25 -6.03
CA ARG A 26 2.04 10.68 -6.35
C ARG A 26 1.23 11.49 -5.35
N VAL A 27 1.44 11.18 -4.09
CA VAL A 27 0.82 11.89 -2.97
C VAL A 27 1.91 12.32 -2.00
N ARG A 28 1.53 13.01 -0.95
CA ARG A 28 2.48 13.43 0.07
C ARG A 28 2.72 12.30 1.08
N PRO A 29 3.91 12.22 1.70
CA PRO A 29 4.13 11.23 2.75
C PRO A 29 3.11 11.32 3.88
N ALA A 30 2.65 12.53 4.21
CA ALA A 30 1.61 12.73 5.22
C ALA A 30 0.31 12.03 4.84
N ASP A 31 -0.01 11.96 3.54
CA ASP A 31 -1.21 11.28 3.07
C ASP A 31 -1.10 9.76 3.31
N VAL A 32 0.07 9.18 3.03
CA VAL A 32 0.30 7.76 3.29
C VAL A 32 0.15 7.46 4.78
N MET A 33 0.72 8.29 5.62
CA MET A 33 0.60 8.12 7.07
C MET A 33 -0.84 8.24 7.52
N ALA A 34 -1.61 9.16 6.94
CA ALA A 34 -3.02 9.33 7.25
C ALA A 34 -3.84 8.12 6.82
N TRP A 35 -3.51 7.49 5.68
CA TRP A 35 -4.13 6.24 5.27
C TRP A 35 -3.91 5.14 6.32
N GLU A 36 -2.70 5.05 6.84
CA GLU A 36 -2.33 4.01 7.80
C GLU A 36 -2.91 4.28 9.20
N ASN A 37 -3.17 5.54 9.51
CA ASN A 37 -3.81 5.93 10.77
C ASN A 37 -5.33 5.89 10.71
N GLY A 38 -5.90 5.79 9.51
CA GLY A 38 -7.35 5.81 9.33
C GLY A 38 -7.96 7.20 9.37
N THR A 39 -7.14 8.26 9.31
CA THR A 39 -7.63 9.63 9.31
C THR A 39 -7.96 10.16 7.91
N LEU A 40 -7.53 9.45 6.88
CA LEU A 40 -7.81 9.77 5.49
C LEU A 40 -8.01 8.47 4.74
N GLU A 41 -9.08 8.37 3.95
CA GLU A 41 -9.28 7.20 3.10
C GLU A 41 -8.65 7.45 1.72
N PRO A 42 -7.95 6.43 1.17
CA PRO A 42 -7.54 6.52 -0.24
C PRO A 42 -8.77 6.63 -1.13
N ASP A 43 -8.67 7.41 -2.20
CA ASP A 43 -9.76 7.49 -3.17
C ASP A 43 -9.86 6.19 -3.97
N ASN A 44 -10.86 6.11 -4.87
CA ASN A 44 -11.11 4.87 -5.62
C ASN A 44 -9.91 4.46 -6.47
N ASP A 45 -9.24 5.40 -7.12
CA ASP A 45 -8.07 5.10 -7.95
C ASP A 45 -6.90 4.63 -7.10
N GLN A 46 -6.68 5.28 -5.98
CA GLN A 46 -5.62 4.92 -5.04
C GLN A 46 -5.87 3.54 -4.43
N MET A 47 -7.11 3.28 -4.05
CA MET A 47 -7.49 1.99 -3.48
C MET A 47 -7.31 0.86 -4.50
N ALA A 48 -7.70 1.10 -5.75
CA ALA A 48 -7.50 0.12 -6.83
C ALA A 48 -6.02 -0.19 -7.03
N LYS A 49 -5.17 0.83 -6.95
CA LYS A 49 -3.73 0.65 -7.08
C LYS A 49 -3.14 -0.12 -5.91
N LEU A 50 -3.62 0.16 -4.69
CA LEU A 50 -3.22 -0.59 -3.50
C LEU A 50 -3.61 -2.06 -3.62
N GLU A 51 -4.81 -2.34 -4.11
CA GLU A 51 -5.28 -3.70 -4.28
C GLU A 51 -4.47 -4.46 -5.33
N ARG A 52 -4.07 -3.78 -6.40
CA ARG A 52 -3.20 -4.40 -7.40
C ARG A 52 -1.81 -4.70 -6.84
N LEU A 53 -1.30 -3.81 -6.01
CA LEU A 53 -0.02 -4.05 -5.35
C LEU A 53 -0.11 -5.25 -4.40
N GLN A 54 -1.22 -5.40 -3.70
CA GLN A 54 -1.46 -6.54 -2.84
C GLN A 54 -1.53 -7.83 -3.64
N ALA A 55 -2.17 -7.81 -4.80
CA ALA A 55 -2.23 -8.97 -5.69
C ALA A 55 -0.85 -9.36 -6.21
N SER A 56 -0.01 -8.38 -6.54
CA SER A 56 1.37 -8.62 -6.95
C SER A 56 2.19 -9.26 -5.84
N ARG A 57 1.97 -8.82 -4.62
CA ARG A 57 2.61 -9.41 -3.45
C ARG A 57 2.26 -10.90 -3.34
N ALA A 58 0.99 -11.24 -3.47
CA ALA A 58 0.53 -12.61 -3.41
C ALA A 58 1.18 -13.47 -4.49
N LYS A 59 1.29 -12.94 -5.71
CA LYS A 59 1.96 -13.63 -6.80
C LYS A 59 3.43 -13.86 -6.51
N LYS A 60 4.12 -12.87 -5.98
CA LYS A 60 5.52 -12.98 -5.61
C LYS A 60 5.74 -14.09 -4.60
N MET A 61 4.88 -14.19 -3.62
CA MET A 61 4.99 -15.24 -2.61
C MET A 61 4.86 -16.62 -3.22
N ARG A 62 3.97 -16.77 -4.21
CA ARG A 62 3.81 -18.06 -4.90
C ARG A 62 5.08 -18.47 -5.62
N PHE A 63 5.75 -17.54 -6.25
CA PHE A 63 7.00 -17.84 -6.96
C PHE A 63 8.12 -18.30 -6.05
N LYS A 64 8.13 -17.84 -4.83
CA LYS A 64 9.19 -18.20 -3.88
C LYS A 64 9.20 -19.68 -3.52
N PHE A 65 8.09 -20.34 -3.70
CA PHE A 65 7.95 -21.74 -3.31
C PHE A 65 8.11 -22.71 -4.47
N ASN A 66 8.44 -22.22 -5.62
CA ASN A 66 8.65 -23.08 -6.80
C ASN A 66 10.13 -23.44 -6.98
#